data_7ea25d28ddd25ea55116a5904a69feb2
#
_entry.id   7ea25d28ddd25ea55116a5904a69feb2
#
_cell.length_a   1.000
_cell.length_b   1.000
_cell.length_c   1.000
_cell.angle_alpha   90.00
_cell.angle_beta   90.00
_cell.angle_gamma   90.00
#
_symmetry.space_group_name_H-M   'P 1'
#
loop_
_entity.id
_entity.type
_entity.pdbx_description
1 polymer ?
#
loop_
_entity_poly.entity_id
_entity_poly.type
_entity_poly.pdbx_seq_one_letter_code
_entity_poly.pdbx_strand_id
1 'polypeptide(L)'
;MRKNLSIICPVYNEEKSLKEFFKRIIFHTKKISNIQIVFIDDGSDDKSLSLIKSFSKKNNKIKYISFNRNYGHQSAILAGLENFDSNYYLIMDTDLQHDPKYIGNMYNLIQKKNTDLVQMSKTRNNDDGIFKFFTSKIFYKIFSKLNDIQIDSGSSDFYIFTKSLRDKLINISFGNNFLRGSVNWLSKNKVNIPYETSKRFAGKSSYTLTKQLLLGLPGLINFGSKLYLLFFKASILIA
;
A
#
# COMPACT_ATOMS: atom_id res chain seq x y z
N MET A 1 -9.26 18.86 15.68
CA MET A 1 -9.01 19.35 14.29
C MET A 1 -8.63 18.18 13.39
N ARG A 2 -9.23 18.11 12.19
CA ARG A 2 -8.87 17.12 11.16
C ARG A 2 -7.45 17.33 10.69
N LYS A 3 -6.69 16.27 10.51
CA LYS A 3 -5.34 16.32 9.94
C LYS A 3 -5.40 16.54 8.41
N ASN A 4 -4.39 17.24 7.87
CA ASN A 4 -4.29 17.39 6.42
C ASN A 4 -3.83 16.10 5.75
N LEU A 5 -2.86 15.41 6.37
CA LEU A 5 -2.26 14.19 5.84
C LEU A 5 -2.05 13.17 6.96
N SER A 6 -2.54 11.94 6.77
CA SER A 6 -2.15 10.75 7.52
C SER A 6 -1.21 9.90 6.68
N ILE A 7 -0.03 9.59 7.20
CA ILE A 7 0.90 8.64 6.60
C ILE A 7 0.77 7.33 7.35
N ILE A 8 0.22 6.32 6.72
CA ILE A 8 -0.03 4.99 7.30
C ILE A 8 1.15 4.09 6.95
N CYS A 9 1.82 3.59 7.97
CA CYS A 9 3.03 2.80 7.87
C CYS A 9 2.81 1.45 8.56
N PRO A 10 2.46 0.38 7.82
CA PRO A 10 2.40 -0.97 8.39
C PRO A 10 3.81 -1.44 8.78
N VAL A 11 3.92 -2.14 9.91
CA VAL A 11 5.17 -2.61 10.48
C VAL A 11 5.02 -4.06 10.91
N TYR A 12 5.93 -4.93 10.50
CA TYR A 12 6.06 -6.28 11.02
C TYR A 12 7.52 -6.74 11.01
N ASN A 13 8.12 -6.85 12.19
CA ASN A 13 9.52 -7.27 12.38
C ASN A 13 10.53 -6.42 11.61
N GLU A 14 10.44 -5.09 11.77
CA GLU A 14 11.25 -4.09 11.06
C GLU A 14 12.23 -3.33 12.01
N GLU A 15 12.64 -3.92 13.13
CA GLU A 15 13.52 -3.24 14.12
C GLU A 15 14.79 -2.64 13.51
N LYS A 16 15.32 -3.25 12.44
CA LYS A 16 16.57 -2.83 11.78
C LYS A 16 16.40 -1.59 10.90
N SER A 17 15.24 -1.40 10.29
CA SER A 17 14.94 -0.30 9.35
C SER A 17 14.28 0.90 10.04
N LEU A 18 13.48 0.67 11.09
CA LEU A 18 12.60 1.66 11.70
C LEU A 18 13.32 2.92 12.19
N LYS A 19 14.52 2.84 12.75
CA LYS A 19 15.24 4.04 13.24
C LYS A 19 15.62 4.96 12.09
N GLU A 20 16.14 4.39 11.01
CA GLU A 20 16.51 5.17 9.82
C GLU A 20 15.26 5.68 9.09
N PHE A 21 14.22 4.86 8.97
CA PHE A 21 12.94 5.26 8.43
C PHE A 21 12.36 6.46 9.19
N PHE A 22 12.30 6.38 10.51
CA PHE A 22 11.81 7.47 11.37
C PHE A 22 12.59 8.78 11.12
N LYS A 23 13.92 8.72 11.09
CA LYS A 23 14.76 9.88 10.81
C LYS A 23 14.43 10.51 9.45
N ARG A 24 14.33 9.69 8.40
CA ARG A 24 14.03 10.17 7.04
C ARG A 24 12.63 10.74 6.91
N ILE A 25 11.62 10.05 7.42
CA ILE A 25 10.24 10.51 7.30
C ILE A 25 10.02 11.84 8.03
N ILE A 26 10.58 12.03 9.22
CA ILE A 26 10.51 13.29 9.95
C ILE A 26 11.22 14.42 9.16
N PHE A 27 12.38 14.14 8.58
CA PHE A 27 13.12 15.14 7.78
C PHE A 27 12.31 15.58 6.56
N HIS A 28 11.76 14.65 5.79
CA HIS A 28 11.05 14.95 4.54
C HIS A 28 9.63 15.50 4.75
N THR A 29 9.04 15.30 5.94
CA THR A 29 7.69 15.80 6.24
C THR A 29 7.66 17.06 7.09
N LYS A 30 8.80 17.60 7.50
CA LYS A 30 8.85 18.77 8.41
C LYS A 30 8.15 20.02 7.88
N LYS A 31 8.12 20.20 6.54
CA LYS A 31 7.46 21.34 5.86
C LYS A 31 5.94 21.16 5.69
N ILE A 32 5.42 19.96 5.91
CA ILE A 32 3.98 19.69 5.80
C ILE A 32 3.34 19.96 7.15
N SER A 33 2.44 20.94 7.18
CA SER A 33 1.71 21.30 8.40
C SER A 33 0.58 20.31 8.69
N ASN A 34 0.22 20.16 9.97
CA ASN A 34 -0.93 19.40 10.43
C ASN A 34 -0.98 17.95 9.94
N ILE A 35 0.16 17.25 9.99
CA ILE A 35 0.29 15.83 9.62
C ILE A 35 0.24 14.92 10.86
N GLN A 36 -0.06 13.65 10.61
CA GLN A 36 0.23 12.55 11.52
C GLN A 36 0.88 11.39 10.77
N ILE A 37 1.83 10.71 11.44
CA ILE A 37 2.49 9.51 10.95
C ILE A 37 2.02 8.39 11.86
N VAL A 38 1.37 7.40 11.27
CA VAL A 38 0.67 6.34 11.98
C VAL A 38 1.37 5.02 11.70
N PHE A 39 2.03 4.46 12.70
CA PHE A 39 2.60 3.13 12.63
C PHE A 39 1.55 2.11 13.05
N ILE A 40 1.36 1.07 12.25
CA ILE A 40 0.49 -0.06 12.61
C ILE A 40 1.39 -1.28 12.78
N ASP A 41 1.65 -1.62 14.02
CA ASP A 41 2.41 -2.81 14.38
C ASP A 41 1.54 -4.05 14.25
N ASP A 42 1.84 -4.88 13.26
CA ASP A 42 1.09 -6.08 12.92
C ASP A 42 1.55 -7.29 13.77
N GLY A 43 1.64 -7.09 15.09
CA GLY A 43 2.01 -8.13 16.04
C GLY A 43 3.48 -8.55 15.90
N SER A 44 4.41 -7.59 15.89
CA SER A 44 5.86 -7.88 15.82
C SER A 44 6.38 -8.60 17.05
N ASP A 45 7.26 -9.57 16.83
CA ASP A 45 7.96 -10.34 17.87
C ASP A 45 9.32 -9.75 18.26
N ASP A 46 9.82 -8.78 17.46
CA ASP A 46 11.10 -8.09 17.66
C ASP A 46 10.93 -6.75 18.44
N LYS A 47 11.94 -5.90 18.41
CA LYS A 47 11.89 -4.58 19.09
C LYS A 47 11.11 -3.51 18.36
N SER A 48 10.40 -3.82 17.26
CA SER A 48 9.65 -2.83 16.44
C SER A 48 8.65 -2.04 17.27
N LEU A 49 7.79 -2.71 18.04
CA LEU A 49 6.79 -2.04 18.88
C LEU A 49 7.43 -1.12 19.93
N SER A 50 8.52 -1.58 20.57
CA SER A 50 9.21 -0.77 21.59
C SER A 50 9.82 0.50 20.98
N LEU A 51 10.36 0.43 19.77
CA LEU A 51 10.85 1.58 19.02
C LEU A 51 9.73 2.54 18.65
N ILE A 52 8.61 2.05 18.13
CA ILE A 52 7.43 2.87 17.79
C ILE A 52 6.92 3.63 19.02
N LYS A 53 6.78 2.95 20.17
CA LYS A 53 6.40 3.59 21.44
C LYS A 53 7.38 4.70 21.83
N SER A 54 8.68 4.48 21.64
CA SER A 54 9.69 5.51 21.91
C SER A 54 9.59 6.71 20.98
N PHE A 55 9.26 6.51 19.72
CA PHE A 55 9.04 7.60 18.74
C PHE A 55 7.79 8.42 19.08
N SER A 56 6.70 7.77 19.45
CA SER A 56 5.46 8.44 19.85
C SER A 56 5.64 9.31 21.08
N LYS A 57 6.44 8.89 22.06
CA LYS A 57 6.79 9.70 23.24
C LYS A 57 7.60 10.95 22.89
N LYS A 58 8.45 10.88 21.86
CA LYS A 58 9.34 11.99 21.44
C LYS A 58 8.69 12.98 20.48
N ASN A 59 7.63 12.57 19.78
CA ASN A 59 7.01 13.39 18.75
C ASN A 59 5.50 13.16 18.71
N ASN A 60 4.74 14.19 19.04
CA ASN A 60 3.27 14.15 19.11
C ASN A 60 2.58 13.91 17.75
N LYS A 61 3.29 14.08 16.64
CA LYS A 61 2.82 13.72 15.29
C LYS A 61 2.78 12.21 15.07
N ILE A 62 3.50 11.43 15.89
CA ILE A 62 3.55 9.98 15.79
C ILE A 62 2.39 9.38 16.57
N LYS A 63 1.62 8.55 15.88
CA LYS A 63 0.54 7.73 16.42
C LYS A 63 0.82 6.27 16.11
N TYR A 64 0.21 5.35 16.84
CA TYR A 64 0.34 3.94 16.55
C TYR A 64 -0.88 3.14 16.99
N ILE A 65 -1.07 1.99 16.32
CA ILE A 65 -1.90 0.87 16.75
C ILE A 65 -0.98 -0.33 16.83
N SER A 66 -1.24 -1.26 17.76
CA SER A 66 -0.53 -2.52 17.85
C SER A 66 -1.54 -3.66 17.91
N PHE A 67 -1.36 -4.64 17.06
CA PHE A 67 -2.16 -5.86 17.06
C PHE A 67 -1.58 -6.87 18.04
N ASN A 68 -2.42 -7.77 18.52
CA ASN A 68 -2.03 -8.85 19.43
C ASN A 68 -1.35 -10.05 18.72
N ARG A 69 -1.43 -10.11 17.38
CA ARG A 69 -0.78 -11.08 16.50
C ARG A 69 -0.72 -10.54 15.07
N ASN A 70 -0.04 -11.24 14.18
CA ASN A 70 -0.01 -10.91 12.77
C ASN A 70 -1.35 -11.21 12.09
N TYR A 71 -1.99 -10.17 11.55
CA TYR A 71 -3.21 -10.22 10.74
C TYR A 71 -2.97 -9.92 9.27
N GLY A 72 -1.73 -9.54 8.93
CA GLY A 72 -1.29 -9.27 7.57
C GLY A 72 -1.31 -7.79 7.19
N HIS A 73 -0.43 -7.45 6.27
CA HIS A 73 -0.14 -6.11 5.81
C HIS A 73 -1.38 -5.28 5.42
N GLN A 74 -2.35 -5.90 4.73
CA GLN A 74 -3.57 -5.22 4.28
C GLN A 74 -4.48 -4.86 5.46
N SER A 75 -4.59 -5.74 6.46
CA SER A 75 -5.35 -5.50 7.70
C SER A 75 -4.74 -4.35 8.50
N ALA A 76 -3.40 -4.26 8.55
CA ALA A 76 -2.71 -3.16 9.19
C ALA A 76 -3.01 -1.82 8.50
N ILE A 77 -2.98 -1.77 7.16
CA ILE A 77 -3.36 -0.56 6.42
C ILE A 77 -4.80 -0.16 6.71
N LEU A 78 -5.75 -1.10 6.65
CA LEU A 78 -7.18 -0.83 6.91
C LEU A 78 -7.39 -0.26 8.31
N ALA A 79 -6.78 -0.84 9.35
CA ALA A 79 -6.87 -0.32 10.70
C ALA A 79 -6.38 1.14 10.80
N GLY A 80 -5.32 1.48 10.09
CA GLY A 80 -4.86 2.86 10.01
C GLY A 80 -5.84 3.79 9.31
N LEU A 81 -6.44 3.34 8.21
CA LEU A 81 -7.44 4.11 7.47
C LEU A 81 -8.73 4.32 8.24
N GLU A 82 -9.18 3.35 9.03
CA GLU A 82 -10.41 3.41 9.81
C GLU A 82 -10.29 4.32 11.04
N ASN A 83 -9.15 4.28 11.73
CA ASN A 83 -9.01 4.91 13.04
C ASN A 83 -8.44 6.34 13.00
N PHE A 84 -7.92 6.81 11.85
CA PHE A 84 -7.32 8.13 11.75
C PHE A 84 -7.95 8.97 10.63
N ASP A 85 -8.58 10.10 11.00
CA ASP A 85 -9.23 10.98 10.03
C ASP A 85 -8.28 12.06 9.49
N SER A 86 -8.27 12.21 8.15
CA SER A 86 -7.47 13.19 7.42
C SER A 86 -8.12 13.58 6.08
N ASN A 87 -7.60 14.64 5.44
CA ASN A 87 -8.01 15.00 4.10
C ASN A 87 -7.36 14.10 3.04
N TYR A 88 -6.12 13.66 3.30
CA TYR A 88 -5.33 12.80 2.42
C TYR A 88 -4.70 11.67 3.22
N TYR A 89 -4.54 10.51 2.59
CA TYR A 89 -3.94 9.31 3.16
C TYR A 89 -2.82 8.82 2.26
N LEU A 90 -1.63 8.69 2.84
CA LEU A 90 -0.46 8.15 2.17
C LEU A 90 -0.11 6.81 2.80
N ILE A 91 0.06 5.79 1.97
CA ILE A 91 0.49 4.46 2.39
C ILE A 91 1.95 4.28 1.97
N MET A 92 2.80 3.79 2.86
CA MET A 92 4.18 3.44 2.54
C MET A 92 4.76 2.42 3.52
N ASP A 93 5.60 1.53 3.00
CA ASP A 93 6.32 0.54 3.79
C ASP A 93 7.50 1.16 4.57
N THR A 94 7.90 0.49 5.65
CA THR A 94 8.97 0.95 6.55
C THR A 94 10.34 0.33 6.27
N ASP A 95 10.47 -0.50 5.22
CA ASP A 95 11.69 -1.21 4.82
C ASP A 95 12.69 -0.36 4.02
N LEU A 96 12.39 0.94 3.83
CA LEU A 96 13.18 1.91 3.07
C LEU A 96 13.28 1.66 1.56
N GLN A 97 12.51 0.74 0.99
CA GLN A 97 12.35 0.62 -0.46
C GLN A 97 11.55 1.79 -1.04
N HIS A 98 10.63 2.34 -0.26
CA HIS A 98 9.89 3.56 -0.53
C HIS A 98 10.63 4.75 0.10
N ASP A 99 11.21 5.62 -0.73
CA ASP A 99 11.98 6.77 -0.23
C ASP A 99 11.05 7.92 0.19
N PRO A 100 11.08 8.37 1.45
CA PRO A 100 10.27 9.48 1.94
C PRO A 100 10.46 10.80 1.20
N LYS A 101 11.52 10.97 0.42
CA LYS A 101 11.76 12.19 -0.39
C LYS A 101 10.62 12.49 -1.38
N TYR A 102 9.88 11.46 -1.81
CA TYR A 102 8.76 11.63 -2.74
C TYR A 102 7.48 12.15 -2.10
N ILE A 103 7.34 12.10 -0.75
CA ILE A 103 6.12 12.49 -0.03
C ILE A 103 5.68 13.91 -0.38
N GLY A 104 6.61 14.87 -0.39
CA GLY A 104 6.30 16.27 -0.72
C GLY A 104 5.73 16.45 -2.13
N ASN A 105 6.32 15.77 -3.12
CA ASN A 105 5.82 15.81 -4.50
C ASN A 105 4.44 15.16 -4.63
N MET A 106 4.25 13.98 -4.04
CA MET A 106 2.95 13.28 -4.03
C MET A 106 1.87 14.14 -3.37
N TYR A 107 2.19 14.78 -2.24
CA TYR A 107 1.28 15.64 -1.50
C TYR A 107 0.88 16.89 -2.32
N ASN A 108 1.82 17.50 -3.06
CA ASN A 108 1.52 18.62 -3.94
C ASN A 108 0.65 18.21 -5.14
N LEU A 109 0.88 17.02 -5.68
CA LEU A 109 0.10 16.52 -6.83
C LEU A 109 -1.33 16.17 -6.45
N ILE A 110 -1.54 15.53 -5.28
CA ILE A 110 -2.90 15.14 -4.86
C ILE A 110 -3.79 16.35 -4.55
N GLN A 111 -3.21 17.51 -4.24
CA GLN A 111 -3.96 18.74 -4.00
C GLN A 111 -4.43 19.43 -5.29
N LYS A 112 -3.95 19.01 -6.46
CA LYS A 112 -4.41 19.55 -7.72
C LYS A 112 -5.86 19.16 -7.98
N LYS A 113 -6.62 20.08 -8.60
CA LYS A 113 -8.02 19.86 -8.95
C LYS A 113 -8.17 18.57 -9.76
N ASN A 114 -9.17 17.77 -9.41
CA ASN A 114 -9.52 16.49 -10.03
C ASN A 114 -8.52 15.34 -9.88
N THR A 115 -7.53 15.39 -8.98
CA THR A 115 -6.69 14.22 -8.68
C THR A 115 -7.21 13.53 -7.42
N ASP A 116 -7.53 12.23 -7.50
CA ASP A 116 -8.01 11.44 -6.37
C ASP A 116 -7.01 10.36 -5.91
N LEU A 117 -6.06 10.00 -6.77
CA LEU A 117 -4.98 9.04 -6.48
C LEU A 117 -3.67 9.49 -7.15
N VAL A 118 -2.59 9.52 -6.39
CA VAL A 118 -1.22 9.60 -6.90
C VAL A 118 -0.48 8.34 -6.48
N GLN A 119 -0.05 7.55 -7.46
CA GLN A 119 0.61 6.27 -7.25
C GLN A 119 2.05 6.28 -7.75
N MET A 120 2.95 5.72 -6.95
CA MET A 120 4.31 5.49 -7.37
C MET A 120 4.40 4.19 -8.18
N SER A 121 4.99 4.27 -9.36
CA SER A 121 5.19 3.14 -10.26
C SER A 121 6.67 2.81 -10.37
N LYS A 122 7.05 1.57 -10.04
CA LYS A 122 8.44 1.10 -10.12
C LYS A 122 8.92 1.14 -11.57
N THR A 123 9.99 1.86 -11.83
CA THR A 123 10.76 1.71 -13.05
C THR A 123 11.56 0.41 -12.99
N ARG A 124 11.81 -0.19 -14.14
CA ARG A 124 12.56 -1.44 -14.24
C ARG A 124 13.98 -1.24 -13.68
N ASN A 125 14.31 -1.92 -12.58
CA ASN A 125 15.70 -2.08 -12.17
C ASN A 125 16.31 -3.28 -12.92
N ASN A 126 17.52 -3.13 -13.44
CA ASN A 126 18.25 -4.20 -14.13
C ASN A 126 18.52 -5.43 -13.25
N ASP A 127 18.35 -5.30 -11.92
CA ASP A 127 18.54 -6.38 -10.94
C ASP A 127 17.29 -7.29 -10.78
N ASP A 128 16.12 -6.90 -11.30
CA ASP A 128 14.95 -7.77 -11.32
C ASP A 128 15.15 -8.83 -12.41
N GLY A 129 15.38 -10.08 -12.01
CA GLY A 129 15.62 -11.18 -12.94
C GLY A 129 14.57 -11.21 -14.06
N ILE A 130 15.02 -11.37 -15.31
CA ILE A 130 14.19 -11.34 -16.53
C ILE A 130 12.96 -12.23 -16.40
N PHE A 131 13.10 -13.38 -15.73
CA PHE A 131 12.01 -14.34 -15.49
C PHE A 131 10.90 -13.77 -14.59
N LYS A 132 11.24 -13.06 -13.50
CA LYS A 132 10.28 -12.43 -12.59
C LYS A 132 9.52 -11.28 -13.26
N PHE A 133 10.17 -10.56 -14.15
CA PHE A 133 9.55 -9.51 -14.95
C PHE A 133 8.52 -10.07 -15.93
N PHE A 134 8.86 -11.16 -16.66
CA PHE A 134 7.94 -11.79 -17.62
C PHE A 134 6.73 -12.41 -16.92
N THR A 135 6.93 -13.15 -15.83
CA THR A 135 5.84 -13.78 -15.07
C THR A 135 4.90 -12.73 -14.48
N SER A 136 5.44 -11.66 -13.94
CA SER A 136 4.65 -10.52 -13.44
C SER A 136 3.83 -9.86 -14.57
N LYS A 137 4.44 -9.61 -15.73
CA LYS A 137 3.77 -8.98 -16.87
C LYS A 137 2.64 -9.87 -17.44
N ILE A 138 2.87 -11.17 -17.52
CA ILE A 138 1.85 -12.16 -17.94
C ILE A 138 0.71 -12.18 -16.92
N PHE A 139 1.02 -12.24 -15.61
CA PHE A 139 0.02 -12.20 -14.56
C PHE A 139 -0.87 -10.96 -14.66
N TYR A 140 -0.29 -9.76 -14.74
CA TYR A 140 -1.07 -8.52 -14.84
C TYR A 140 -1.86 -8.44 -16.16
N LYS A 141 -1.35 -8.99 -17.26
CA LYS A 141 -2.08 -9.07 -18.54
C LYS A 141 -3.30 -10.00 -18.46
N ILE A 142 -3.15 -11.16 -17.82
CA ILE A 142 -4.26 -12.09 -17.57
C ILE A 142 -5.24 -11.46 -16.59
N PHE A 143 -4.73 -10.87 -15.51
CA PHE A 143 -5.54 -10.19 -14.50
C PHE A 143 -6.41 -9.08 -15.12
N SER A 144 -5.83 -8.19 -15.91
CA SER A 144 -6.57 -7.10 -16.58
C SER A 144 -7.55 -7.59 -17.66
N LYS A 145 -7.31 -8.77 -18.28
CA LYS A 145 -8.21 -9.36 -19.26
C LYS A 145 -9.43 -10.03 -18.60
N LEU A 146 -9.26 -10.59 -17.41
CA LEU A 146 -10.30 -11.27 -16.62
C LEU A 146 -11.07 -10.32 -15.70
N ASN A 147 -10.50 -9.17 -15.40
CA ASN A 147 -11.09 -8.17 -14.50
C ASN A 147 -11.27 -6.84 -15.23
N ASP A 148 -12.23 -6.05 -14.78
CA ASP A 148 -12.47 -4.70 -15.30
C ASP A 148 -11.54 -3.65 -14.66
N ILE A 149 -10.41 -4.09 -14.05
CA ILE A 149 -9.43 -3.23 -13.39
C ILE A 149 -8.13 -3.20 -14.18
N GLN A 150 -7.68 -2.01 -14.52
CA GLN A 150 -6.34 -1.79 -15.06
C GLN A 150 -5.37 -1.49 -13.91
N ILE A 151 -4.54 -2.48 -13.56
CA ILE A 151 -3.42 -2.29 -12.63
C ILE A 151 -2.14 -2.28 -13.45
N ASP A 152 -1.39 -1.19 -13.35
CA ASP A 152 -0.09 -1.08 -14.01
C ASP A 152 0.90 -2.08 -13.41
N SER A 153 1.66 -2.79 -14.24
CA SER A 153 2.61 -3.82 -13.82
C SER A 153 3.75 -3.33 -12.90
N GLY A 154 3.92 -2.01 -12.78
CA GLY A 154 4.86 -1.37 -11.85
C GLY A 154 4.23 -0.79 -10.60
N SER A 155 2.92 -0.93 -10.40
CA SER A 155 2.22 -0.36 -9.24
C SER A 155 2.80 -0.87 -7.91
N SER A 156 3.16 0.07 -7.02
CA SER A 156 3.65 -0.24 -5.67
C SER A 156 2.62 0.10 -4.60
N ASP A 157 2.79 -0.39 -3.38
CA ASP A 157 2.01 0.01 -2.21
C ASP A 157 2.49 1.36 -1.64
N PHE A 158 3.03 2.22 -2.51
CA PHE A 158 3.40 3.59 -2.22
C PHE A 158 2.49 4.54 -3.01
N TYR A 159 1.45 5.02 -2.37
CA TYR A 159 0.43 5.86 -2.99
C TYR A 159 -0.22 6.80 -1.98
N ILE A 160 -0.76 7.93 -2.47
CA ILE A 160 -1.54 8.90 -1.71
C ILE A 160 -2.89 9.10 -2.38
N PHE A 161 -3.94 9.22 -1.59
CA PHE A 161 -5.31 9.42 -2.07
C PHE A 161 -6.16 10.31 -1.16
N THR A 162 -7.28 10.75 -1.70
CA THR A 162 -8.20 11.65 -1.03
C THR A 162 -9.07 10.94 0.01
N LYS A 163 -9.64 11.69 0.96
CA LYS A 163 -10.64 11.19 1.89
C LYS A 163 -11.85 10.58 1.19
N SER A 164 -12.32 11.18 0.11
CA SER A 164 -13.46 10.65 -0.66
C SER A 164 -13.18 9.23 -1.18
N LEU A 165 -11.94 8.98 -1.64
CA LEU A 165 -11.55 7.64 -2.08
C LEU A 165 -11.41 6.67 -0.90
N ARG A 166 -10.86 7.14 0.24
CA ARG A 166 -10.77 6.37 1.48
C ARG A 166 -12.15 5.93 1.97
N ASP A 167 -13.12 6.83 2.00
CA ASP A 167 -14.46 6.52 2.52
C ASP A 167 -15.15 5.45 1.64
N LYS A 168 -14.98 5.51 0.32
CA LYS A 168 -15.43 4.44 -0.59
C LYS A 168 -14.70 3.12 -0.33
N LEU A 169 -13.38 3.18 -0.16
CA LEU A 169 -12.53 2.01 0.07
C LEU A 169 -12.96 1.24 1.32
N ILE A 170 -13.19 1.93 2.43
CA ILE A 170 -13.63 1.31 3.68
C ILE A 170 -15.00 0.63 3.50
N ASN A 171 -15.95 1.30 2.84
CA ASN A 171 -17.30 0.77 2.66
C ASN A 171 -17.36 -0.52 1.82
N ILE A 172 -16.38 -0.76 0.94
CA ILE A 172 -16.34 -1.98 0.10
C ILE A 172 -15.36 -3.04 0.60
N SER A 173 -14.51 -2.70 1.58
CA SER A 173 -13.38 -3.55 2.00
C SER A 173 -13.76 -4.71 2.92
N PHE A 174 -15.04 -4.91 3.23
CA PHE A 174 -15.48 -6.06 4.00
C PHE A 174 -15.12 -7.37 3.26
N GLY A 175 -14.03 -8.02 3.70
CA GLY A 175 -13.53 -9.27 3.15
C GLY A 175 -12.57 -9.15 1.96
N ASN A 176 -12.21 -7.96 1.52
CA ASN A 176 -11.32 -7.77 0.36
C ASN A 176 -9.89 -7.43 0.78
N ASN A 177 -9.00 -8.42 0.73
CA ASN A 177 -7.59 -8.28 1.07
C ASN A 177 -6.71 -7.74 -0.07
N PHE A 178 -7.29 -7.12 -1.12
CA PHE A 178 -6.52 -6.60 -2.25
C PHE A 178 -6.68 -5.07 -2.41
N LEU A 179 -6.21 -4.32 -1.40
CA LEU A 179 -6.37 -2.86 -1.35
C LEU A 179 -5.81 -2.12 -2.56
N ARG A 180 -4.65 -2.56 -3.09
CA ARG A 180 -4.07 -1.96 -4.31
C ARG A 180 -5.04 -2.02 -5.49
N GLY A 181 -5.71 -3.16 -5.69
CA GLY A 181 -6.74 -3.30 -6.72
C GLY A 181 -7.93 -2.40 -6.44
N SER A 182 -8.45 -2.40 -5.22
CA SER A 182 -9.59 -1.61 -4.81
C SER A 182 -9.36 -0.11 -4.98
N VAL A 183 -8.20 0.41 -4.57
CA VAL A 183 -7.83 1.82 -4.72
C VAL A 183 -7.78 2.22 -6.21
N ASN A 184 -7.17 1.37 -7.06
CA ASN A 184 -7.11 1.62 -8.50
C ASN A 184 -8.49 1.54 -9.18
N TRP A 185 -9.34 0.61 -8.75
CA TRP A 185 -10.69 0.45 -9.29
C TRP A 185 -11.63 1.62 -8.93
N LEU A 186 -11.53 2.12 -7.71
CA LEU A 186 -12.36 3.23 -7.22
C LEU A 186 -11.90 4.60 -7.71
N SER A 187 -10.63 4.70 -8.10
CA SER A 187 -10.04 5.96 -8.56
C SER A 187 -10.54 6.33 -9.94
N LYS A 188 -11.02 7.58 -10.09
CA LYS A 188 -11.42 8.13 -11.39
C LYS A 188 -10.26 8.86 -12.08
N ASN A 189 -9.44 9.58 -11.31
CA ASN A 189 -8.38 10.45 -11.81
C ASN A 189 -7.05 10.13 -11.12
N LYS A 190 -6.31 9.23 -11.74
CA LYS A 190 -5.03 8.71 -11.26
C LYS A 190 -3.84 9.42 -11.94
N VAL A 191 -2.83 9.76 -11.14
CA VAL A 191 -1.52 10.20 -11.60
C VAL A 191 -0.47 9.16 -11.19
N ASN A 192 0.30 8.66 -12.14
CA ASN A 192 1.41 7.75 -11.89
C ASN A 192 2.75 8.51 -11.92
N ILE A 193 3.60 8.28 -10.92
CA ILE A 193 4.95 8.83 -10.83
C ILE A 193 5.94 7.67 -10.96
N PRO A 194 6.78 7.64 -11.98
CA PRO A 194 7.84 6.65 -12.07
C PRO A 194 8.90 6.90 -10.99
N TYR A 195 9.35 5.84 -10.32
CA TYR A 195 10.44 5.94 -9.34
C TYR A 195 11.33 4.69 -9.36
N GLU A 196 12.58 4.89 -9.00
CA GLU A 196 13.55 3.82 -8.77
C GLU A 196 13.44 3.35 -7.32
N THR A 197 13.22 2.04 -7.14
CA THR A 197 13.21 1.46 -5.79
C THR A 197 14.62 1.39 -5.25
N SER A 198 14.79 1.85 -4.02
CA SER A 198 16.03 1.62 -3.27
C SER A 198 16.19 0.14 -2.94
N LYS A 199 17.43 -0.34 -2.83
CA LYS A 199 17.68 -1.68 -2.27
C LYS A 199 17.15 -1.71 -0.83
N ARG A 200 16.53 -2.85 -0.45
CA ARG A 200 16.05 -3.04 0.92
C ARG A 200 17.20 -2.82 1.91
N PHE A 201 16.97 -2.02 2.93
CA PHE A 201 18.01 -1.66 3.89
C PHE A 201 18.47 -2.85 4.74
N ALA A 202 17.55 -3.74 5.13
CA ALA A 202 17.82 -4.94 5.91
C ALA A 202 16.70 -5.99 5.74
N GLY A 203 17.00 -7.26 6.08
CA GLY A 203 16.03 -8.35 6.09
C GLY A 203 15.89 -9.08 4.75
N LYS A 204 15.20 -10.23 4.80
CA LYS A 204 14.85 -11.03 3.61
C LYS A 204 13.40 -10.71 3.23
N SER A 205 13.08 -10.72 1.93
CA SER A 205 11.69 -10.57 1.47
C SER A 205 10.82 -11.70 2.03
N SER A 206 9.78 -11.34 2.76
CA SER A 206 8.76 -12.29 3.24
C SER A 206 7.86 -12.79 2.10
N TYR A 207 7.96 -12.18 0.92
CA TYR A 207 7.13 -12.48 -0.25
C TYR A 207 7.78 -13.54 -1.12
N THR A 208 7.34 -14.79 -0.94
CA THR A 208 7.61 -15.90 -1.89
C THR A 208 6.67 -15.80 -3.09
N LEU A 209 7.03 -16.44 -4.22
CA LEU A 209 6.17 -16.54 -5.41
C LEU A 209 4.78 -17.09 -5.07
N THR A 210 4.71 -18.08 -4.19
CA THR A 210 3.44 -18.65 -3.69
C THR A 210 2.59 -17.63 -2.95
N LYS A 211 3.18 -16.80 -2.08
CA LYS A 211 2.46 -15.73 -1.39
C LYS A 211 1.98 -14.64 -2.35
N GLN A 212 2.74 -14.33 -3.40
CA GLN A 212 2.32 -13.37 -4.43
C GLN A 212 1.11 -13.88 -5.24
N LEU A 213 1.09 -15.17 -5.59
CA LEU A 213 -0.05 -15.80 -6.27
C LEU A 213 -1.28 -15.84 -5.36
N LEU A 214 -1.10 -16.22 -4.08
CA LEU A 214 -2.19 -16.26 -3.09
C LEU A 214 -2.80 -14.88 -2.82
N LEU A 215 -2.01 -13.80 -2.87
CA LEU A 215 -2.52 -12.43 -2.77
C LEU A 215 -3.28 -11.98 -4.03
N GLY A 216 -2.95 -12.53 -5.19
CA GLY A 216 -3.65 -12.23 -6.44
C GLY A 216 -5.01 -12.94 -6.57
N LEU A 217 -5.18 -14.11 -5.92
CA LEU A 217 -6.42 -14.89 -5.99
C LEU A 217 -7.66 -14.13 -5.45
N PRO A 218 -7.64 -13.48 -4.27
CA PRO A 218 -8.75 -12.66 -3.83
C PRO A 218 -9.11 -11.55 -4.81
N GLY A 219 -8.08 -10.94 -5.44
CA GLY A 219 -8.30 -9.95 -6.48
C GLY A 219 -9.01 -10.52 -7.72
N LEU A 220 -8.64 -11.72 -8.16
CA LEU A 220 -9.30 -12.40 -9.27
C LEU A 220 -10.75 -12.74 -8.93
N ILE A 221 -11.03 -13.21 -7.72
CA ILE A 221 -12.38 -13.58 -7.27
C ILE A 221 -13.25 -12.33 -7.11
N ASN A 222 -12.76 -11.30 -6.42
CA ASN A 222 -13.57 -10.13 -6.07
C ASN A 222 -13.86 -9.19 -7.23
N PHE A 223 -12.98 -9.16 -8.24
CA PHE A 223 -13.10 -8.25 -9.38
C PHE A 223 -13.31 -8.98 -10.73
N GLY A 224 -13.37 -10.32 -10.71
CA GLY A 224 -13.41 -11.16 -11.92
C GLY A 224 -14.83 -11.48 -12.40
N SER A 225 -15.65 -10.49 -12.78
CA SER A 225 -16.98 -10.72 -13.36
C SER A 225 -16.93 -11.71 -14.55
N LYS A 226 -15.89 -11.60 -15.39
CA LYS A 226 -15.66 -12.49 -16.54
C LYS A 226 -15.26 -13.90 -16.14
N LEU A 227 -14.59 -14.06 -14.99
CA LEU A 227 -14.21 -15.38 -14.46
C LEU A 227 -15.44 -16.17 -14.02
N TYR A 228 -16.39 -15.54 -13.32
CA TYR A 228 -17.66 -16.17 -12.96
C TYR A 228 -18.46 -16.59 -14.20
N LEU A 229 -18.50 -15.73 -15.22
CA LEU A 229 -19.16 -16.06 -16.49
C LEU A 229 -18.52 -17.25 -17.20
N LEU A 230 -17.17 -17.37 -17.13
CA LEU A 230 -16.44 -18.49 -17.70
C LEU A 230 -16.77 -19.81 -16.96
N PHE A 231 -16.78 -19.79 -15.62
CA PHE A 231 -17.17 -20.96 -14.82
C PHE A 231 -18.63 -21.35 -15.05
N PHE A 232 -19.53 -20.37 -15.14
CA PHE A 232 -20.95 -20.63 -15.45
C PHE A 232 -21.12 -21.28 -16.83
N LYS A 233 -20.43 -20.77 -17.86
CA LYS A 233 -20.45 -21.40 -19.19
C LYS A 233 -19.85 -22.80 -19.20
N ALA A 234 -18.77 -23.02 -18.47
CA ALA A 234 -18.15 -24.34 -18.35
C ALA A 234 -19.07 -25.33 -17.62
N SER A 235 -19.79 -24.92 -16.58
CA SER A 235 -20.73 -25.78 -15.88
C SER A 235 -21.93 -26.23 -16.76
N ILE A 236 -22.41 -25.35 -17.64
CA ILE A 236 -23.46 -25.68 -18.61
C ILE A 236 -22.97 -26.70 -19.66
N LEU A 237 -21.67 -26.66 -20.03
CA LEU A 237 -21.11 -27.61 -21.01
C LEU A 237 -20.84 -29.00 -20.43
N ILE A 238 -20.79 -29.14 -19.11
CA ILE A 238 -20.53 -30.41 -18.40
C ILE A 238 -21.85 -31.07 -17.93
N ALA A 239 -22.92 -30.30 -17.83
CA ALA A 239 -24.26 -30.78 -17.52
C ALA A 239 -25.03 -31.29 -18.75
#